data_c2f43b1ca624931e5a531571189f4b09
#
_entry.id   c2f43b1ca624931e5a531571189f4b09
#
_cell.length_a   1.000
_cell.length_b   1.000
_cell.length_c   1.000
_cell.angle_alpha   90.00
_cell.angle_beta   90.00
_cell.angle_gamma   90.00
#
_symmetry.space_group_name_H-M   'P 1'
#
loop_
_entity.id
_entity.type
_entity.pdbx_description
1 polymer ?
#
loop_
_entity_poly.entity_id
_entity_poly.type
_entity_poly.pdbx_seq_one_letter_code
_entity_poly.pdbx_strand_id
1 'polypeptide(L)'
;MTNENCYWHSDRYAGVTCQRCERRVCAECMHTASVGFHCPACISPQNINYRKKPKLFTRSTSQIGNISEQSLITRSLIAVNLLFFLVTIFRGGSLSSGGGEITIDFGLVGYGRVLSAFSIDYVGIAEGEWWRMFTGGFLHAGVIHLAFNMFLLWMLGSQLERQLGATSYL
;
A
#
# COMPACT_ATOMS: atom_id res chain seq x y z
N MET A 1 -43.30 -31.56 -12.14
CA MET A 1 -44.23 -30.45 -11.83
C MET A 1 -43.38 -29.32 -11.22
N THR A 2 -43.07 -28.31 -11.97
CA THR A 2 -42.31 -27.16 -11.46
C THR A 2 -43.22 -26.37 -10.53
N ASN A 3 -42.91 -26.37 -9.25
CA ASN A 3 -43.68 -25.61 -8.26
C ASN A 3 -43.52 -24.12 -8.58
N GLU A 4 -44.51 -23.52 -9.23
CA GLU A 4 -44.49 -22.12 -9.67
C GLU A 4 -44.85 -21.13 -8.55
N ASN A 5 -45.10 -21.64 -7.35
CA ASN A 5 -45.58 -20.86 -6.22
C ASN A 5 -44.42 -20.37 -5.32
N CYS A 6 -44.69 -19.31 -4.57
CA CYS A 6 -43.77 -18.71 -3.62
C CYS A 6 -43.41 -19.71 -2.50
N TYR A 7 -42.12 -19.75 -2.11
CA TYR A 7 -41.66 -20.62 -1.04
C TYR A 7 -42.35 -20.37 0.31
N TRP A 8 -42.78 -19.14 0.59
CA TRP A 8 -43.51 -18.77 1.81
C TRP A 8 -45.02 -18.71 1.65
N HIS A 9 -45.54 -18.68 0.40
CA HIS A 9 -46.97 -18.58 0.08
C HIS A 9 -47.34 -19.59 -1.00
N SER A 10 -47.89 -20.71 -0.60
CA SER A 10 -48.22 -21.80 -1.50
C SER A 10 -49.37 -21.48 -2.48
N ASP A 11 -50.13 -20.43 -2.17
CA ASP A 11 -51.29 -19.95 -2.93
C ASP A 11 -50.93 -18.82 -3.93
N ARG A 12 -49.66 -18.37 -3.96
CA ARG A 12 -49.24 -17.21 -4.75
C ARG A 12 -48.20 -17.56 -5.77
N TYR A 13 -48.38 -17.11 -6.97
CA TYR A 13 -47.40 -17.25 -8.05
C TYR A 13 -46.10 -16.52 -7.73
N ALA A 14 -45.00 -17.16 -8.00
CA ALA A 14 -43.65 -16.64 -7.81
C ALA A 14 -43.02 -16.27 -9.16
N GLY A 15 -43.08 -14.99 -9.51
CA GLY A 15 -42.53 -14.47 -10.77
C GLY A 15 -41.00 -14.33 -10.80
N VAL A 16 -40.32 -14.36 -9.64
CA VAL A 16 -38.89 -14.17 -9.54
C VAL A 16 -38.25 -15.18 -8.62
N THR A 17 -36.90 -15.34 -8.76
CA THR A 17 -36.10 -16.18 -7.88
C THR A 17 -35.13 -15.32 -7.08
N CYS A 18 -34.88 -15.70 -5.83
CA CYS A 18 -33.89 -15.08 -4.99
C CYS A 18 -32.48 -15.35 -5.56
N GLN A 19 -31.71 -14.30 -5.88
CA GLN A 19 -30.36 -14.39 -6.45
C GLN A 19 -29.32 -15.02 -5.48
N ARG A 20 -29.71 -15.22 -4.22
CA ARG A 20 -28.79 -15.75 -3.20
C ARG A 20 -29.04 -17.23 -2.88
N CYS A 21 -30.26 -17.69 -2.89
CA CYS A 21 -30.60 -19.05 -2.48
C CYS A 21 -31.55 -19.75 -3.47
N GLU A 22 -31.81 -19.12 -4.64
CA GLU A 22 -32.60 -19.66 -5.76
C GLU A 22 -34.05 -20.02 -5.44
N ARG A 23 -34.54 -19.67 -4.24
CA ARG A 23 -35.96 -19.88 -3.88
C ARG A 23 -36.87 -18.95 -4.65
N ARG A 24 -37.98 -19.46 -5.13
CA ARG A 24 -39.01 -18.67 -5.80
C ARG A 24 -39.73 -17.76 -4.82
N VAL A 25 -39.98 -16.52 -5.19
CA VAL A 25 -40.59 -15.48 -4.34
C VAL A 25 -41.66 -14.71 -5.10
N CYS A 26 -42.79 -14.45 -4.44
CA CYS A 26 -43.83 -13.56 -4.96
C CYS A 26 -43.45 -12.08 -4.76
N ALA A 27 -44.27 -11.19 -5.34
CA ALA A 27 -44.04 -9.75 -5.28
C ALA A 27 -43.94 -9.17 -3.85
N GLU A 28 -44.67 -9.75 -2.89
CA GLU A 28 -44.62 -9.31 -1.49
C GLU A 28 -43.37 -9.82 -0.74
N CYS A 29 -42.79 -10.95 -1.15
CA CYS A 29 -41.61 -11.54 -0.56
C CYS A 29 -40.30 -11.12 -1.24
N MET A 30 -40.37 -10.42 -2.36
CA MET A 30 -39.17 -9.96 -3.04
C MET A 30 -38.71 -8.64 -2.45
N HIS A 31 -37.40 -8.57 -2.15
CA HIS A 31 -36.74 -7.38 -1.73
C HIS A 31 -35.66 -7.01 -2.74
N THR A 32 -35.60 -5.74 -3.14
CA THR A 32 -34.60 -5.25 -4.07
C THR A 32 -33.21 -5.29 -3.43
N ALA A 33 -32.22 -5.76 -4.17
CA ALA A 33 -30.81 -5.79 -3.78
C ALA A 33 -29.98 -5.01 -4.79
N SER A 34 -28.69 -4.81 -4.51
CA SER A 34 -27.76 -4.17 -5.45
C SER A 34 -27.66 -4.93 -6.78
N VAL A 35 -27.96 -6.22 -6.77
CA VAL A 35 -28.09 -7.07 -7.96
C VAL A 35 -29.31 -7.97 -7.77
N GLY A 36 -30.37 -7.74 -8.56
CA GLY A 36 -31.58 -8.57 -8.56
C GLY A 36 -32.40 -8.48 -7.27
N PHE A 37 -33.01 -9.61 -6.89
CA PHE A 37 -33.95 -9.70 -5.77
C PHE A 37 -33.51 -10.73 -4.75
N HIS A 38 -33.74 -10.45 -3.47
CA HIS A 38 -33.51 -11.37 -2.37
C HIS A 38 -34.81 -11.72 -1.64
N CYS A 39 -34.86 -12.90 -1.07
CA CYS A 39 -35.96 -13.35 -0.23
C CYS A 39 -35.84 -12.82 1.21
N PRO A 40 -36.93 -12.82 2.03
CA PRO A 40 -36.88 -12.33 3.41
C PRO A 40 -35.81 -13.02 4.28
N ALA A 41 -35.62 -14.33 4.12
CA ALA A 41 -34.59 -15.06 4.86
C ALA A 41 -33.16 -14.64 4.50
N CYS A 42 -32.92 -14.19 3.27
CA CYS A 42 -31.60 -13.76 2.83
C CYS A 42 -31.25 -12.32 3.22
N ILE A 43 -32.26 -11.48 3.52
CA ILE A 43 -32.08 -10.11 4.00
C ILE A 43 -32.16 -9.99 5.53
N SER A 44 -32.55 -11.06 6.24
CA SER A 44 -32.60 -11.05 7.71
C SER A 44 -31.27 -10.59 8.30
N PRO A 45 -31.27 -9.75 9.37
CA PRO A 45 -30.05 -9.26 10.03
C PRO A 45 -29.08 -10.37 10.45
N GLN A 46 -29.60 -11.54 10.79
CA GLN A 46 -28.80 -12.72 11.11
C GLN A 46 -27.98 -13.26 9.93
N ASN A 47 -28.45 -13.05 8.70
CA ASN A 47 -27.77 -13.46 7.46
C ASN A 47 -26.93 -12.34 6.83
N ILE A 48 -27.12 -11.09 7.21
CA ILE A 48 -26.29 -9.95 6.78
C ILE A 48 -24.89 -10.04 7.40
N ASN A 49 -24.76 -10.64 8.60
CA ASN A 49 -23.48 -10.88 9.26
C ASN A 49 -22.54 -11.85 8.50
N TYR A 50 -23.01 -12.56 7.47
CA TYR A 50 -22.18 -13.46 6.67
C TYR A 50 -21.27 -12.74 5.66
N ARG A 51 -21.52 -11.47 5.36
CA ARG A 51 -20.55 -10.58 4.75
C ARG A 51 -19.77 -9.85 5.85
N LYS A 52 -18.97 -10.56 6.63
CA LYS A 52 -17.78 -9.94 7.19
C LYS A 52 -16.99 -9.43 6.00
N LYS A 53 -17.14 -8.12 5.71
CA LYS A 53 -16.28 -7.41 4.76
C LYS A 53 -14.87 -7.87 5.07
N PRO A 54 -14.05 -8.24 4.07
CA PRO A 54 -12.66 -8.54 4.34
C PRO A 54 -12.14 -7.36 5.16
N LYS A 55 -11.52 -7.64 6.30
CA LYS A 55 -11.03 -6.65 7.28
C LYS A 55 -9.91 -5.75 6.70
N LEU A 56 -9.75 -5.75 5.36
CA LEU A 56 -8.73 -4.96 4.68
C LEU A 56 -8.98 -3.44 4.72
N PHE A 57 -10.20 -2.96 5.02
CA PHE A 57 -10.49 -1.52 4.89
C PHE A 57 -11.44 -0.92 5.94
N THR A 58 -11.61 -1.54 7.10
CA THR A 58 -12.40 -0.92 8.17
C THR A 58 -11.55 -0.71 9.42
N ARG A 59 -10.52 0.12 9.31
CA ARG A 59 -10.02 0.80 10.50
C ARG A 59 -10.68 2.17 10.53
N SER A 60 -11.48 2.34 11.57
CA SER A 60 -12.30 3.50 11.91
C SER A 60 -11.64 4.83 11.53
N THR A 61 -12.36 5.67 10.81
CA THR A 61 -12.06 7.09 10.55
C THR A 61 -11.96 7.95 11.82
N SER A 62 -12.13 7.37 13.01
CA SER A 62 -12.04 8.07 14.31
C SER A 62 -10.60 8.23 14.82
N GLN A 63 -9.57 7.78 14.09
CA GLN A 63 -8.16 7.93 14.50
C GLN A 63 -7.36 8.93 13.66
N ILE A 64 -8.00 9.93 13.04
CA ILE A 64 -7.28 11.04 12.41
C ILE A 64 -6.57 11.93 13.45
N GLY A 65 -6.88 11.77 14.75
CA GLY A 65 -6.37 12.61 15.85
C GLY A 65 -4.93 12.36 16.32
N ASN A 66 -4.31 11.20 16.05
CA ASN A 66 -2.97 10.88 16.55
C ASN A 66 -2.06 10.36 15.44
N ILE A 67 -1.80 11.21 14.44
CA ILE A 67 -0.85 10.92 13.36
C ILE A 67 0.58 10.77 13.90
N SER A 68 0.85 11.26 15.11
CA SER A 68 2.21 11.41 15.63
C SER A 68 2.81 10.18 16.32
N GLU A 69 2.01 9.27 16.87
CA GLU A 69 2.58 8.20 17.73
C GLU A 69 2.76 6.82 17.07
N GLN A 70 2.21 6.57 15.88
CA GLN A 70 2.13 5.22 15.32
C GLN A 70 2.98 4.97 14.07
N SER A 71 3.87 5.89 13.68
CA SER A 71 4.72 5.73 12.48
C SER A 71 6.21 5.86 12.82
N LEU A 72 6.67 5.05 13.77
CA LEU A 72 8.06 5.07 14.22
C LEU A 72 9.04 4.65 13.11
N ILE A 73 8.68 3.63 12.33
CA ILE A 73 9.55 3.12 11.26
C ILE A 73 9.68 4.16 10.15
N THR A 74 8.57 4.74 9.70
CA THR A 74 8.59 5.81 8.69
C THR A 74 9.45 6.98 9.14
N ARG A 75 9.33 7.42 10.40
CA ARG A 75 10.16 8.50 10.96
C ARG A 75 11.63 8.11 11.05
N SER A 76 11.92 6.88 11.46
CA SER A 76 13.28 6.37 11.50
C SER A 76 13.92 6.34 10.12
N LEU A 77 13.18 5.88 9.11
CA LEU A 77 13.64 5.91 7.72
C LEU A 77 13.89 7.34 7.22
N ILE A 78 13.03 8.30 7.55
CA ILE A 78 13.25 9.71 7.22
C ILE A 78 14.52 10.21 7.91
N ALA A 79 14.70 9.94 9.21
CA ALA A 79 15.88 10.37 9.95
C ALA A 79 17.18 9.79 9.37
N VAL A 80 17.17 8.51 9.00
CA VAL A 80 18.31 7.85 8.35
C VAL A 80 18.63 8.51 7.01
N ASN A 81 17.63 8.78 6.16
CA ASN A 81 17.85 9.46 4.89
C ASN A 81 18.43 10.88 5.06
N LEU A 82 17.91 11.64 6.02
CA LEU A 82 18.44 12.97 6.36
C LEU A 82 19.89 12.89 6.84
N LEU A 83 20.22 11.89 7.68
CA LEU A 83 21.58 11.68 8.15
C LEU A 83 22.54 11.36 6.98
N PHE A 84 22.16 10.43 6.11
CA PHE A 84 22.96 10.10 4.92
C PHE A 84 23.17 11.33 4.02
N PHE A 85 22.14 12.14 3.82
CA PHE A 85 22.26 13.36 3.04
C PHE A 85 23.22 14.36 3.67
N LEU A 86 23.15 14.57 5.00
CA LEU A 86 24.11 15.42 5.71
C LEU A 86 25.54 14.90 5.56
N VAL A 87 25.75 13.59 5.73
CA VAL A 87 27.09 12.99 5.55
C VAL A 87 27.57 13.20 4.11
N THR A 88 26.72 13.08 3.11
CA THR A 88 27.07 13.35 1.71
C THR A 88 27.55 14.80 1.51
N ILE A 89 26.83 15.76 2.10
CA ILE A 89 27.22 17.19 2.03
C ILE A 89 28.58 17.42 2.73
N PHE A 90 28.77 16.88 3.92
CA PHE A 90 30.06 17.01 4.66
C PHE A 90 31.25 16.36 3.94
N ARG A 91 30.98 15.35 3.09
CA ARG A 91 31.98 14.68 2.25
C ARG A 91 32.12 15.29 0.83
N GLY A 92 31.81 16.57 0.69
CA GLY A 92 32.04 17.33 -0.54
C GLY A 92 30.90 17.27 -1.55
N GLY A 93 29.70 16.74 -1.16
CA GLY A 93 28.50 16.80 -1.98
C GLY A 93 27.91 18.21 -2.05
N SER A 94 27.13 18.47 -3.10
CA SER A 94 26.41 19.73 -3.33
C SER A 94 24.96 19.65 -2.83
N LEU A 95 24.47 20.74 -2.24
CA LEU A 95 23.04 20.87 -1.87
C LEU A 95 22.10 20.80 -3.08
N SER A 96 22.55 21.29 -4.22
CA SER A 96 21.70 21.38 -5.42
C SER A 96 21.74 20.15 -6.32
N SER A 97 22.87 19.46 -6.38
CA SER A 97 23.10 18.35 -7.31
C SER A 97 23.55 17.05 -6.68
N GLY A 98 23.67 17.00 -5.33
CA GLY A 98 24.25 15.83 -4.66
C GLY A 98 25.72 15.65 -5.07
N GLY A 99 26.10 14.42 -5.38
CA GLY A 99 27.46 14.09 -5.79
C GLY A 99 28.44 13.91 -4.62
N GLY A 100 29.73 14.05 -4.89
CA GLY A 100 30.81 13.78 -3.93
C GLY A 100 31.25 12.30 -3.93
N GLU A 101 32.35 12.03 -3.18
CA GLU A 101 32.95 10.69 -3.11
C GLU A 101 31.96 9.60 -2.71
N ILE A 102 31.10 9.89 -1.72
CA ILE A 102 30.09 8.91 -1.25
C ILE A 102 29.15 8.47 -2.37
N THR A 103 28.78 9.39 -3.28
CA THR A 103 27.90 9.02 -4.39
C THR A 103 28.61 8.15 -5.41
N ILE A 104 29.92 8.32 -5.58
CA ILE A 104 30.73 7.45 -6.43
C ILE A 104 30.82 6.04 -5.84
N ASP A 105 31.05 5.93 -4.53
CA ASP A 105 31.29 4.66 -3.86
C ASP A 105 30.04 3.87 -3.54
N PHE A 106 28.93 4.55 -3.24
CA PHE A 106 27.69 3.94 -2.73
C PHE A 106 26.46 4.21 -3.59
N GLY A 107 26.58 5.06 -4.63
CA GLY A 107 25.47 5.36 -5.55
C GLY A 107 25.06 4.15 -6.38
N LEU A 108 23.79 4.13 -6.78
CA LEU A 108 23.26 3.08 -7.63
C LEU A 108 23.86 3.21 -9.05
N VAL A 109 24.82 2.36 -9.35
CA VAL A 109 25.49 2.27 -10.65
C VAL A 109 25.38 0.84 -11.15
N GLY A 110 24.79 0.62 -12.31
CA GLY A 110 24.71 -0.69 -12.93
C GLY A 110 26.09 -1.14 -13.46
N TYR A 111 26.73 -0.26 -14.21
CA TYR A 111 28.09 -0.40 -14.72
C TYR A 111 28.69 0.98 -14.98
N GLY A 112 29.90 1.20 -14.57
CA GLY A 112 30.58 2.48 -14.73
C GLY A 112 32.11 2.33 -14.78
N ARG A 113 32.77 3.43 -15.13
CA ARG A 113 34.23 3.55 -15.10
C ARG A 113 34.63 4.77 -14.31
N VAL A 114 35.51 4.61 -13.34
CA VAL A 114 36.14 5.67 -12.61
C VAL A 114 37.56 5.83 -13.13
N LEU A 115 37.89 7.01 -13.62
CA LEU A 115 39.22 7.35 -14.13
C LEU A 115 40.04 7.99 -12.98
N SER A 116 41.10 7.34 -12.57
CA SER A 116 42.09 7.89 -11.70
C SER A 116 43.34 8.31 -12.54
N ALA A 117 44.27 9.00 -11.91
CA ALA A 117 45.48 9.46 -12.61
C ALA A 117 46.34 8.29 -13.17
N PHE A 118 46.17 7.08 -12.64
CA PHE A 118 47.01 5.92 -12.96
C PHE A 118 46.21 4.65 -13.32
N SER A 119 44.88 4.63 -13.18
CA SER A 119 44.08 3.45 -13.43
C SER A 119 42.69 3.80 -13.97
N ILE A 120 42.09 2.83 -14.62
CA ILE A 120 40.66 2.80 -14.94
C ILE A 120 40.05 1.68 -14.12
N ASP A 121 39.22 2.06 -13.15
CA ASP A 121 38.54 1.11 -12.29
C ASP A 121 37.11 0.93 -12.76
N TYR A 122 36.68 -0.31 -12.92
CA TYR A 122 35.30 -0.64 -13.25
C TYR A 122 34.51 -0.78 -11.96
N VAL A 123 33.33 -0.15 -11.91
CA VAL A 123 32.50 -0.09 -10.71
C VAL A 123 31.05 -0.39 -11.07
N GLY A 124 30.32 -0.92 -10.12
CA GLY A 124 28.90 -1.11 -10.26
C GLY A 124 28.43 -2.55 -9.95
N ILE A 125 27.12 -2.77 -10.10
CA ILE A 125 26.48 -4.05 -9.80
C ILE A 125 27.03 -5.17 -10.67
N ALA A 126 27.36 -4.86 -11.93
CA ALA A 126 27.94 -5.82 -12.86
C ALA A 126 29.35 -6.30 -12.44
N GLU A 127 30.07 -5.51 -11.66
CA GLU A 127 31.38 -5.82 -11.10
C GLU A 127 31.29 -6.46 -9.69
N GLY A 128 30.08 -6.86 -9.28
CA GLY A 128 29.85 -7.53 -8.00
C GLY A 128 29.52 -6.60 -6.83
N GLU A 129 29.35 -5.30 -7.06
CA GLU A 129 29.05 -4.31 -6.02
C GLU A 129 27.53 -4.26 -5.71
N TRP A 130 26.96 -5.40 -5.33
CA TRP A 130 25.51 -5.59 -5.08
C TRP A 130 24.94 -4.69 -3.96
N TRP A 131 25.77 -4.26 -3.00
CA TRP A 131 25.37 -3.35 -1.91
C TRP A 131 24.82 -2.02 -2.43
N ARG A 132 25.23 -1.59 -3.62
CA ARG A 132 24.75 -0.36 -4.27
C ARG A 132 23.23 -0.35 -4.50
N MET A 133 22.62 -1.52 -4.60
CA MET A 133 21.16 -1.62 -4.71
C MET A 133 20.45 -1.13 -3.45
N PHE A 134 21.07 -1.34 -2.29
CA PHE A 134 20.51 -0.90 -1.00
C PHE A 134 20.99 0.51 -0.65
N THR A 135 22.26 0.80 -0.77
CA THR A 135 22.84 2.08 -0.39
C THR A 135 22.37 3.22 -1.27
N GLY A 136 22.16 2.96 -2.56
CA GLY A 136 21.64 3.93 -3.52
C GLY A 136 20.27 4.50 -3.16
N GLY A 137 19.45 3.73 -2.44
CA GLY A 137 18.14 4.18 -1.96
C GLY A 137 18.21 5.30 -0.91
N PHE A 138 19.35 5.45 -0.23
CA PHE A 138 19.56 6.49 0.80
C PHE A 138 20.30 7.72 0.27
N LEU A 139 20.79 7.68 -0.97
CA LEU A 139 21.50 8.78 -1.59
C LEU A 139 20.58 9.64 -2.44
N HIS A 140 20.72 10.95 -2.27
CA HIS A 140 19.84 11.93 -2.91
C HIS A 140 20.63 12.92 -3.77
N ALA A 141 20.11 13.17 -4.98
CA ALA A 141 20.72 14.04 -5.96
C ALA A 141 20.55 15.56 -5.67
N GLY A 142 20.26 15.92 -4.44
CA GLY A 142 20.10 17.29 -3.98
C GLY A 142 18.90 17.49 -3.05
N VAL A 143 18.81 18.68 -2.46
CA VAL A 143 17.81 18.98 -1.42
C VAL A 143 16.36 18.88 -1.91
N ILE A 144 16.09 19.26 -3.15
CA ILE A 144 14.73 19.18 -3.72
C ILE A 144 14.29 17.72 -3.87
N HIS A 145 15.18 16.87 -4.38
CA HIS A 145 14.92 15.43 -4.53
C HIS A 145 14.69 14.77 -3.16
N LEU A 146 15.54 15.10 -2.18
CA LEU A 146 15.37 14.64 -0.80
C LEU A 146 14.03 15.08 -0.22
N ALA A 147 13.68 16.37 -0.33
CA ALA A 147 12.45 16.92 0.24
C ALA A 147 11.21 16.22 -0.34
N PHE A 148 11.18 16.02 -1.66
CA PHE A 148 10.06 15.35 -2.32
C PHE A 148 9.95 13.87 -1.88
N ASN A 149 11.06 13.14 -1.83
CA ASN A 149 11.07 11.75 -1.36
C ASN A 149 10.65 11.63 0.10
N MET A 150 11.14 12.51 0.98
CA MET A 150 10.76 12.52 2.40
C MET A 150 9.30 12.88 2.59
N PHE A 151 8.75 13.80 1.78
CA PHE A 151 7.34 14.12 1.78
C PHE A 151 6.48 12.91 1.38
N LEU A 152 6.84 12.23 0.29
CA LEU A 152 6.12 11.02 -0.13
C LEU A 152 6.25 9.89 0.89
N LEU A 153 7.44 9.67 1.44
CA LEU A 153 7.68 8.68 2.47
C LEU A 153 6.87 9.00 3.73
N TRP A 154 6.80 10.25 4.14
CA TRP A 154 5.96 10.66 5.27
C TRP A 154 4.48 10.44 5.01
N MET A 155 3.99 10.86 3.84
CA MET A 155 2.56 10.78 3.49
C MET A 155 2.10 9.33 3.32
N LEU A 156 2.77 8.58 2.44
CA LEU A 156 2.39 7.21 2.08
C LEU A 156 2.87 6.20 3.12
N GLY A 157 4.12 6.32 3.57
CA GLY A 157 4.74 5.42 4.52
C GLY A 157 4.01 5.41 5.85
N SER A 158 3.67 6.58 6.38
CA SER A 158 2.88 6.67 7.63
C SER A 158 1.50 6.03 7.50
N GLN A 159 0.89 6.08 6.33
CA GLN A 159 -0.41 5.44 6.10
C GLN A 159 -0.26 3.92 5.98
N LEU A 160 0.73 3.45 5.24
CA LEU A 160 1.01 2.02 5.08
C LEU A 160 1.42 1.37 6.39
N GLU A 161 2.31 1.99 7.17
CA GLU A 161 2.74 1.49 8.48
C GLU A 161 1.56 1.31 9.43
N ARG A 162 0.60 2.25 9.45
CA ARG A 162 -0.62 2.12 10.24
C ARG A 162 -1.55 1.01 9.76
N GLN A 163 -1.59 0.73 8.45
CA GLN A 163 -2.47 -0.28 7.89
C GLN A 163 -1.91 -1.69 8.03
N LEU A 164 -0.63 -1.87 7.76
CA LEU A 164 0.05 -3.16 7.73
C LEU A 164 0.60 -3.55 9.12
N GLY A 165 0.89 -2.57 9.95
CA GLY A 165 1.65 -2.76 11.18
C GLY A 165 3.16 -2.75 10.92
N ALA A 166 3.96 -2.49 11.96
CA ALA A 166 5.40 -2.27 11.88
C ALA A 166 6.16 -3.43 11.21
N THR A 167 5.84 -4.66 11.59
CA THR A 167 6.54 -5.87 11.09
C THR A 167 6.25 -6.24 9.64
N SER A 168 5.09 -5.82 9.12
CA SER A 168 4.71 -6.11 7.72
C SER A 168 5.02 -4.95 6.78
N TYR A 169 5.39 -3.80 7.34
CA TYR A 169 5.76 -2.61 6.60
C TYR A 169 7.24 -2.62 6.18
N LEU A 170 8.13 -3.24 6.99
CA LEU A 170 9.55 -3.49 6.68
C LEU A 170 9.72 -4.75 5.84
#